data_1b72ace26206d19e188a4d5a146a8eb7
#
_entry.id   1b72ace26206d19e188a4d5a146a8eb7
#
_cell.length_a   1.000
_cell.length_b   1.000
_cell.length_c   1.000
_cell.angle_alpha   90.00
_cell.angle_beta   90.00
_cell.angle_gamma   90.00
#
_symmetry.space_group_name_H-M   'P 1'
#
loop_
_entity.id
_entity.type
_entity.pdbx_description
1 polymer ?
#
loop_
_entity_poly.entity_id
_entity_poly.type
_entity_poly.pdbx_seq_one_letter_code
_entity_poly.pdbx_strand_id
1 'polypeptide(L)'
;MPGGFGSNQDQSPCPCGGGIYGNCCGPLHRGDRRPSTAEKLMRSRYSAFVKEEVVFLMATHPEEGIPAGERRRILRIACRQVRWTGLRILATERGGLNDCEGIVQFEACHSDGNLRETSLFQRRGNHLEGDWLYIKPLSLEPT
;
A
#
# COMPACT_ATOMS: atom_id res chain seq x y z
N MET A 1 13.68 1.92 -28.84
CA MET A 1 13.68 1.99 -28.04
C MET A 1 13.33 2.40 -27.35
N PRO A 2 13.12 2.19 -27.39
CA PRO A 2 12.85 2.79 -26.52
C PRO A 2 13.36 2.62 -25.56
N GLY A 3 14.00 2.60 -26.03
CA GLY A 3 15.02 2.45 -25.26
C GLY A 3 14.78 2.69 -23.86
N GLY A 4 14.65 3.77 -23.46
CA GLY A 4 14.42 4.06 -22.07
C GLY A 4 13.30 3.26 -21.43
N PHE A 5 12.57 2.54 -22.21
CA PHE A 5 11.43 1.80 -21.65
C PHE A 5 11.84 0.70 -20.71
N GLY A 6 12.85 -0.05 -21.09
CA GLY A 6 13.31 -1.12 -20.24
C GLY A 6 13.82 -0.62 -18.90
N SER A 7 14.42 0.57 -18.89
CA SER A 7 15.00 1.12 -17.67
C SER A 7 13.97 1.52 -16.64
N ASN A 8 12.71 1.68 -17.05
CA ASN A 8 11.63 2.03 -16.12
C ASN A 8 10.96 0.83 -15.51
N GLN A 9 11.37 -0.36 -15.90
CA GLN A 9 10.78 -1.60 -15.41
C GLN A 9 11.76 -2.31 -14.51
N ASP A 10 11.50 -2.18 -13.23
CA ASP A 10 12.25 -2.91 -12.24
C ASP A 10 11.85 -4.38 -12.33
N GLN A 11 12.82 -5.24 -12.61
CA GLN A 11 12.60 -6.67 -12.77
C GLN A 11 12.68 -7.44 -11.46
N SER A 12 12.94 -6.76 -10.35
CA SER A 12 13.02 -7.43 -9.06
C SER A 12 11.64 -7.89 -8.59
N PRO A 13 11.59 -8.89 -7.71
CA PRO A 13 10.32 -9.31 -7.11
C PRO A 13 9.68 -8.15 -6.36
N CYS A 14 8.37 -7.99 -6.51
CA CYS A 14 7.66 -6.98 -5.76
C CYS A 14 7.62 -7.37 -4.28
N PRO A 15 7.91 -6.43 -3.37
CA PRO A 15 7.83 -6.73 -1.94
C PRO A 15 6.50 -7.31 -1.49
N CYS A 16 5.41 -6.99 -2.17
CA CYS A 16 4.08 -7.49 -1.80
C CYS A 16 3.85 -8.96 -2.16
N GLY A 17 4.78 -9.58 -2.91
CA GLY A 17 4.64 -10.97 -3.34
C GLY A 17 3.77 -11.18 -4.56
N GLY A 18 3.34 -10.11 -5.22
CA GLY A 18 2.40 -10.20 -6.33
C GLY A 18 3.03 -10.32 -7.72
N GLY A 19 4.34 -10.47 -7.81
CA GLY A 19 5.02 -10.62 -9.10
C GLY A 19 6.22 -9.69 -9.22
N ILE A 20 6.53 -9.30 -10.44
CA ILE A 20 7.64 -8.39 -10.74
C ILE A 20 7.23 -6.97 -10.40
N TYR A 21 8.07 -6.24 -9.67
CA TYR A 21 7.73 -4.90 -9.19
C TYR A 21 7.30 -3.96 -10.32
N GLY A 22 8.02 -3.96 -11.42
CA GLY A 22 7.69 -3.10 -12.57
C GLY A 22 6.33 -3.36 -13.19
N ASN A 23 5.75 -4.52 -12.92
CA ASN A 23 4.42 -4.90 -13.41
C ASN A 23 3.40 -5.04 -12.27
N CYS A 24 3.78 -4.72 -11.06
CA CYS A 24 2.94 -4.92 -9.87
C CYS A 24 2.73 -3.57 -9.17
N CYS A 25 3.43 -3.30 -8.08
CA CYS A 25 3.24 -2.06 -7.34
C CYS A 25 3.94 -0.85 -7.97
N GLY A 26 4.94 -1.08 -8.83
CA GLY A 26 5.67 0.00 -9.46
C GLY A 26 4.79 1.01 -10.20
N PRO A 27 3.93 0.56 -11.12
CA PRO A 27 3.04 1.47 -11.84
C PRO A 27 2.11 2.25 -10.91
N LEU A 28 1.69 1.65 -9.79
CA LEU A 28 0.85 2.33 -8.81
C LEU A 28 1.63 3.43 -8.09
N HIS A 29 2.87 3.13 -7.70
CA HIS A 29 3.73 4.11 -7.02
C HIS A 29 4.06 5.30 -7.92
N ARG A 30 4.22 5.07 -9.21
CA ARG A 30 4.51 6.15 -10.18
C ARG A 30 3.28 6.93 -10.58
N GLY A 31 2.08 6.46 -10.25
CA GLY A 31 0.85 7.11 -10.67
C GLY A 31 0.39 6.76 -12.08
N ASP A 32 1.02 5.75 -12.71
CA ASP A 32 0.63 5.29 -14.04
C ASP A 32 -0.69 4.53 -14.01
N ARG A 33 -1.00 3.93 -12.87
CA ARG A 33 -2.25 3.21 -12.63
C ARG A 33 -2.74 3.50 -11.22
N ARG A 34 -4.04 3.37 -11.02
CA ARG A 34 -4.64 3.48 -9.70
C ARG A 34 -4.99 2.09 -9.19
N PRO A 35 -4.86 1.83 -7.88
CA PRO A 35 -5.31 0.56 -7.32
C PRO A 35 -6.80 0.37 -7.59
N SER A 36 -7.16 -0.75 -8.21
CA SER A 36 -8.55 -1.00 -8.60
C SER A 36 -9.36 -1.67 -7.49
N THR A 37 -8.69 -2.21 -6.48
CA THR A 37 -9.35 -2.87 -5.35
C THR A 37 -8.65 -2.49 -4.05
N ALA A 38 -9.34 -2.70 -2.93
CA ALA A 38 -8.77 -2.48 -1.60
C ALA A 38 -7.53 -3.36 -1.39
N GLU A 39 -7.56 -4.60 -1.85
CA GLU A 39 -6.40 -5.48 -1.73
C GLU A 39 -5.20 -4.93 -2.49
N LYS A 40 -5.40 -4.43 -3.69
CA LYS A 40 -4.30 -3.85 -4.46
C LYS A 40 -3.73 -2.62 -3.79
N LEU A 41 -4.58 -1.81 -3.16
CA LEU A 41 -4.09 -0.69 -2.38
C LEU A 41 -3.27 -1.17 -1.19
N MET A 42 -3.76 -2.18 -0.46
CA MET A 42 -3.00 -2.72 0.68
C MET A 42 -1.63 -3.21 0.24
N ARG A 43 -1.57 -3.99 -0.83
CA ARG A 43 -0.31 -4.51 -1.35
C ARG A 43 0.65 -3.39 -1.74
N SER A 44 0.13 -2.36 -2.41
CA SER A 44 0.97 -1.26 -2.86
C SER A 44 1.44 -0.37 -1.70
N ARG A 45 0.64 -0.24 -0.64
CA ARG A 45 1.07 0.47 0.56
C ARG A 45 2.17 -0.28 1.29
N TYR A 46 2.04 -1.61 1.41
CA TYR A 46 3.11 -2.41 1.99
C TYR A 46 4.43 -2.23 1.21
N SER A 47 4.38 -2.36 -0.11
CA SER A 47 5.55 -2.15 -0.95
C SER A 47 6.10 -0.74 -0.82
N ALA A 48 5.23 0.24 -0.62
CA ALA A 48 5.64 1.63 -0.44
C ALA A 48 6.43 1.82 0.86
N PHE A 49 6.06 1.12 1.94
CA PHE A 49 6.86 1.14 3.16
C PHE A 49 8.23 0.52 2.92
N VAL A 50 8.29 -0.59 2.19
CA VAL A 50 9.57 -1.25 1.89
C VAL A 50 10.47 -0.36 1.03
N LYS A 51 9.90 0.32 0.05
CA LYS A 51 10.64 1.13 -0.92
C LYS A 51 10.69 2.62 -0.58
N GLU A 52 10.13 3.00 0.55
CA GLU A 52 10.12 4.39 1.01
C GLU A 52 9.43 5.35 0.02
N GLU A 53 8.30 4.90 -0.53
CA GLU A 53 7.48 5.72 -1.43
C GLU A 53 6.55 6.60 -0.61
N VAL A 54 7.12 7.61 0.03
CA VAL A 54 6.41 8.43 1.02
C VAL A 54 5.26 9.22 0.40
N VAL A 55 5.43 9.72 -0.82
CA VAL A 55 4.37 10.48 -1.50
C VAL A 55 3.14 9.60 -1.69
N PHE A 56 3.35 8.35 -2.12
CA PHE A 56 2.24 7.40 -2.29
C PHE A 56 1.53 7.12 -0.96
N LEU A 57 2.30 6.93 0.10
CA LEU A 57 1.72 6.67 1.43
C LEU A 57 0.87 7.84 1.89
N MET A 58 1.35 9.07 1.67
CA MET A 58 0.59 10.26 2.03
C MET A 58 -0.70 10.39 1.20
N ALA A 59 -0.60 10.16 -0.10
CA ALA A 59 -1.74 10.32 -1.00
C ALA A 59 -2.85 9.29 -0.73
N THR A 60 -2.50 8.12 -0.21
CA THR A 60 -3.45 7.03 -0.03
C THR A 60 -3.97 6.87 1.40
N HIS A 61 -3.54 7.74 2.32
CA HIS A 61 -4.06 7.75 3.68
C HIS A 61 -4.31 9.20 4.11
N PRO A 62 -5.56 9.66 4.03
CA PRO A 62 -5.87 11.01 4.45
C PRO A 62 -5.67 11.16 5.96
N GLU A 63 -5.01 12.23 6.36
CA GLU A 63 -4.74 12.50 7.75
C GLU A 63 -4.74 14.01 7.94
N GLU A 64 -5.64 14.48 8.80
CA GLU A 64 -5.82 15.90 9.02
C GLU A 64 -5.02 16.37 10.24
N GLY A 65 -4.70 17.64 10.26
CA GLY A 65 -4.10 18.27 11.42
C GLY A 65 -2.58 18.16 11.52
N ILE A 66 -1.95 17.43 10.61
CA ILE A 66 -0.49 17.31 10.59
C ILE A 66 0.04 17.96 9.32
N PRO A 67 0.94 18.95 9.41
CA PRO A 67 1.51 19.57 8.22
C PRO A 67 2.21 18.55 7.33
N ALA A 68 2.11 18.73 6.02
CA ALA A 68 2.63 17.77 5.04
C ALA A 68 4.12 17.46 5.25
N GLY A 69 4.92 18.47 5.52
CA GLY A 69 6.35 18.25 5.74
C GLY A 69 6.65 17.39 6.95
N GLU A 70 5.88 17.57 8.02
CA GLU A 70 6.02 16.76 9.22
C GLU A 70 5.54 15.32 8.96
N ARG A 71 4.43 15.15 8.27
CA ARG A 71 3.95 13.83 7.87
C ARG A 71 5.00 13.08 7.05
N ARG A 72 5.60 13.78 6.10
CA ARG A 72 6.63 13.19 5.25
C ARG A 72 7.82 12.72 6.08
N ARG A 73 8.24 13.53 7.04
CA ARG A 73 9.36 13.17 7.93
C ARG A 73 9.02 11.94 8.77
N ILE A 74 7.83 11.92 9.36
CA ILE A 74 7.38 10.81 10.19
C ILE A 74 7.32 9.51 9.38
N LEU A 75 6.77 9.57 8.18
CA LEU A 75 6.67 8.38 7.32
C LEU A 75 8.04 7.89 6.87
N ARG A 76 8.95 8.81 6.58
CA ARG A 76 10.30 8.44 6.17
C ARG A 76 11.01 7.68 7.29
N ILE A 77 10.85 8.16 8.52
CA ILE A 77 11.40 7.47 9.69
C ILE A 77 10.75 6.08 9.84
N ALA A 78 9.44 6.02 9.74
CA ALA A 78 8.71 4.76 9.88
C ALA A 78 9.17 3.73 8.83
N CYS A 79 9.38 4.16 7.60
CA CYS A 79 9.86 3.27 6.54
C CYS A 79 11.22 2.65 6.86
N ARG A 80 12.06 3.36 7.61
CA ARG A 80 13.42 2.92 7.92
C ARG A 80 13.54 2.14 9.22
N GLN A 81 12.55 2.24 10.10
CA GLN A 81 12.59 1.61 11.41
C GLN A 81 12.32 0.11 11.38
N VAL A 82 11.57 -0.35 10.40
CA VAL A 82 11.11 -1.74 10.35
C VAL A 82 11.66 -2.40 9.09
N ARG A 83 12.24 -3.57 9.26
CA ARG A 83 12.69 -4.38 8.13
C ARG A 83 11.60 -5.39 7.80
N TRP A 84 10.78 -5.06 6.82
CA TRP A 84 9.71 -5.92 6.36
C TRP A 84 10.25 -7.04 5.49
N THR A 85 9.77 -8.26 5.72
CA THR A 85 10.27 -9.45 5.03
C THR A 85 9.21 -10.21 4.26
N GLY A 86 7.95 -9.82 4.35
CA GLY A 86 6.90 -10.47 3.57
C GLY A 86 5.52 -9.97 3.94
N LEU A 87 4.58 -10.23 3.04
CA LEU A 87 3.18 -9.87 3.21
C LEU A 87 2.32 -11.06 2.83
N ARG A 88 1.32 -11.35 3.66
CA ARG A 88 0.30 -12.35 3.34
C ARG A 88 -1.07 -11.73 3.50
N ILE A 89 -1.88 -11.80 2.44
CA ILE A 89 -3.28 -11.40 2.53
C ILE A 89 -4.04 -12.61 3.07
N LEU A 90 -4.70 -12.45 4.19
CA LEU A 90 -5.39 -13.55 4.87
C LEU A 90 -6.86 -13.64 4.49
N ALA A 91 -7.53 -12.49 4.36
CA ALA A 91 -8.94 -12.45 4.01
C ALA A 91 -9.30 -11.07 3.47
N THR A 92 -10.31 -11.04 2.63
CA THR A 92 -10.88 -9.78 2.14
C THR A 92 -12.39 -9.85 2.26
N GLU A 93 -13.02 -8.70 2.51
CA GLU A 93 -14.46 -8.57 2.55
C GLU A 93 -14.82 -7.32 1.77
N ARG A 94 -15.59 -7.50 0.67
CA ARG A 94 -15.88 -6.41 -0.27
C ARG A 94 -14.58 -5.83 -0.83
N GLY A 95 -14.55 -4.57 -1.16
CA GLY A 95 -13.33 -3.92 -1.66
C GLY A 95 -13.04 -4.17 -3.13
N GLY A 96 -14.00 -4.69 -3.87
CA GLY A 96 -13.85 -4.99 -5.28
C GLY A 96 -14.16 -3.81 -6.19
N LEU A 97 -14.24 -4.10 -7.49
CA LEU A 97 -14.44 -3.08 -8.51
C LEU A 97 -15.77 -2.32 -8.35
N ASN A 98 -16.77 -2.98 -7.80
CA ASN A 98 -18.10 -2.40 -7.64
C ASN A 98 -18.42 -2.00 -6.20
N ASP A 99 -17.41 -1.93 -5.36
CA ASP A 99 -17.57 -1.59 -3.96
C ASP A 99 -16.92 -0.24 -3.64
N CYS A 100 -17.50 0.50 -2.71
CA CYS A 100 -16.92 1.75 -2.20
C CYS A 100 -16.20 1.56 -0.88
N GLU A 101 -16.34 0.39 -0.27
CA GLU A 101 -15.73 0.08 1.01
C GLU A 101 -15.24 -1.37 0.99
N GLY A 102 -14.18 -1.64 1.72
CA GLY A 102 -13.67 -2.99 1.84
C GLY A 102 -12.82 -3.16 3.08
N ILE A 103 -12.67 -4.41 3.48
CA ILE A 103 -11.86 -4.81 4.62
C ILE A 103 -10.81 -5.79 4.11
N VAL A 104 -9.58 -5.59 4.53
CA VAL A 104 -8.47 -6.50 4.21
C VAL A 104 -7.81 -6.91 5.50
N GLN A 105 -7.71 -8.22 5.72
CA GLN A 105 -6.93 -8.79 6.81
C GLN A 105 -5.63 -9.30 6.23
N PHE A 106 -4.52 -8.91 6.84
CA PHE A 106 -3.21 -9.29 6.33
C PHE A 106 -2.24 -9.52 7.47
N GLU A 107 -1.16 -10.23 7.16
CA GLU A 107 -0.05 -10.42 8.07
C GLU A 107 1.18 -9.84 7.40
N ALA A 108 1.82 -8.89 8.08
CA ALA A 108 3.07 -8.28 7.62
C ALA A 108 4.20 -8.85 8.47
N CYS A 109 5.14 -9.50 7.82
CA CYS A 109 6.27 -10.13 8.49
C CYS A 109 7.45 -9.17 8.57
N HIS A 110 8.12 -9.12 9.70
CA HIS A 110 9.32 -8.31 9.87
C HIS A 110 10.34 -9.05 10.70
N SER A 111 11.53 -8.51 10.81
CA SER A 111 12.67 -9.20 11.44
C SER A 111 12.43 -9.54 12.91
N ASP A 112 11.55 -8.80 13.60
CA ASP A 112 11.30 -8.98 15.02
C ASP A 112 9.97 -9.68 15.32
N GLY A 113 9.30 -10.22 14.31
CA GLY A 113 8.03 -10.91 14.47
C GLY A 113 7.06 -10.58 13.36
N ASN A 114 5.80 -10.86 13.57
CA ASN A 114 4.76 -10.59 12.58
C ASN A 114 3.68 -9.71 13.17
N LEU A 115 3.04 -8.96 12.29
CA LEU A 115 1.93 -8.10 12.66
C LEU A 115 0.71 -8.51 11.84
N ARG A 116 -0.38 -8.83 12.52
CA ARG A 116 -1.66 -9.11 11.84
C ARG A 116 -2.58 -7.92 12.03
N GLU A 117 -3.09 -7.43 10.94
CA GLU A 117 -3.98 -6.27 10.95
C GLU A 117 -5.22 -6.54 10.10
N THR A 118 -6.36 -6.06 10.59
CA THR A 118 -7.59 -6.00 9.81
C THR A 118 -7.90 -4.53 9.60
N SER A 119 -7.97 -4.09 8.37
CA SER A 119 -8.03 -2.68 8.04
C SER A 119 -9.21 -2.31 7.17
N LEU A 120 -9.72 -1.11 7.38
CA LEU A 120 -10.82 -0.55 6.61
C LEU A 120 -10.28 0.32 5.49
N PHE A 121 -10.83 0.11 4.29
CA PHE A 121 -10.53 0.89 3.10
C PHE A 121 -11.83 1.46 2.54
N GLN A 122 -11.77 2.67 2.02
CA GLN A 122 -12.93 3.33 1.40
C GLN A 122 -12.47 4.10 0.17
N ARG A 123 -13.39 4.26 -0.78
CA ARG A 123 -13.12 5.13 -1.93
C ARG A 123 -13.34 6.59 -1.54
N ARG A 124 -12.48 7.45 -2.06
CA ARG A 124 -12.61 8.89 -1.85
C ARG A 124 -13.99 9.36 -2.34
N GLY A 125 -14.68 10.11 -1.51
CA GLY A 125 -16.00 10.62 -1.85
C GLY A 125 -17.11 9.59 -1.83
N ASN A 126 -16.81 8.36 -1.45
CA ASN A 126 -17.79 7.28 -1.36
C ASN A 126 -18.49 7.00 -2.70
N HIS A 127 -17.74 7.03 -3.80
CA HIS A 127 -18.27 6.67 -5.11
C HIS A 127 -17.24 5.87 -5.91
N LEU A 128 -17.73 5.11 -6.90
CA LEU A 128 -16.92 4.13 -7.62
C LEU A 128 -15.77 4.72 -8.42
N GLU A 129 -15.81 5.99 -8.74
CA GLU A 129 -14.73 6.66 -9.45
C GLU A 129 -13.65 7.17 -8.52
N GLY A 130 -13.89 7.13 -7.22
CA GLY A 130 -12.93 7.60 -6.23
C GLY A 130 -11.78 6.64 -6.03
N ASP A 131 -10.62 7.20 -5.68
CA ASP A 131 -9.46 6.39 -5.36
C ASP A 131 -9.66 5.63 -4.06
N TRP A 132 -9.13 4.42 -3.99
CA TRP A 132 -9.09 3.67 -2.74
C TRP A 132 -8.16 4.37 -1.74
N LEU A 133 -8.62 4.45 -0.50
CA LEU A 133 -7.87 5.04 0.61
C LEU A 133 -7.81 4.07 1.78
N TYR A 134 -6.66 4.03 2.44
CA TYR A 134 -6.54 3.37 3.73
C TYR A 134 -7.17 4.30 4.78
N ILE A 135 -8.10 3.80 5.56
CA ILE A 135 -8.80 4.63 6.54
C ILE A 135 -8.25 4.40 7.95
N LYS A 136 -8.32 3.16 8.44
CA LYS A 136 -7.87 2.86 9.81
C LYS A 136 -7.76 1.36 10.04
N PRO A 137 -6.98 0.96 11.02
CA PRO A 137 -7.03 -0.42 11.48
C PRO A 137 -8.30 -0.67 12.28
N LEU A 138 -8.91 -1.82 12.09
CA LEU A 138 -10.05 -2.29 12.90
C LEU A 138 -9.53 -3.18 14.01
N SER A 139 -8.46 -3.93 13.77
CA SER A 139 -7.75 -4.67 14.79
C SER A 139 -6.28 -4.76 14.41
N LEU A 140 -5.42 -4.87 15.41
CA LEU A 140 -3.98 -4.91 15.24
C LEU A 140 -3.41 -5.84 16.31
N GLU A 141 -2.81 -6.95 15.86
CA GLU A 141 -2.31 -7.97 16.77
C GLU A 141 -0.89 -8.39 16.40
N PRO A 142 0.06 -8.34 17.34
CA PRO A 142 1.36 -8.94 17.11
C PRO A 142 1.22 -10.47 17.11
N THR A 143 1.98 -11.14 16.26
CA THR A 143 1.97 -12.60 16.20
C THR A 143 3.37 -13.18 16.26
#